data_be7081cef5e56e93655ad301cbdbb47c
#
_entry.id   be7081cef5e56e93655ad301cbdbb47c
#
_cell.length_a   1.000
_cell.length_b   1.000
_cell.length_c   1.000
_cell.angle_alpha   90.00
_cell.angle_beta   90.00
_cell.angle_gamma   90.00
#
_symmetry.space_group_name_H-M   'P 1'
#
loop_
_entity.id
_entity.type
_entity.pdbx_description
1 polymer ?
#
loop_
_entity_poly.entity_id
_entity_poly.type
_entity_poly.pdbx_seq_one_letter_code
_entity_poly.pdbx_strand_id
1 'polypeptide(L)'
;ADFYELFDEQRRSPRVDLLVRAKHDRATSEELNLFDTVRQSPIQSQLRINVPRQSSRAKKSKQKARVGHEQRNAQVDVRYREVEFRPPSNHPGKKAIKLWVVHVLEASAPSDAEPVEWFLLTTCSITTAAQAHECLRWYCLRWRIEDWHRVLKSGCRIETLQHKTAQRLKRAIAINLVIAWRIMLMTLLGRQCPDLPAEVLFSDPEIEVLQAYAKKKHRQADSAR
;
A
#
# COMPACT_ATOMS: atom_id res chain seq x y z
N ALA A 1 -3.22 -11.28 14.37
CA ALA A 1 -3.84 -10.28 15.23
C ALA A 1 -5.23 -9.98 14.70
N ASP A 2 -6.21 -9.92 15.55
CA ASP A 2 -7.57 -9.59 15.17
C ASP A 2 -7.64 -8.08 14.86
N PHE A 3 -8.34 -7.72 13.78
CA PHE A 3 -8.52 -6.31 13.44
C PHE A 3 -9.19 -5.53 14.57
N TYR A 4 -10.06 -6.22 15.34
CA TYR A 4 -10.76 -5.64 16.47
C TYR A 4 -9.78 -5.13 17.56
N GLU A 5 -8.73 -5.90 17.87
CA GLU A 5 -7.71 -5.48 18.83
C GLU A 5 -6.93 -4.27 18.33
N LEU A 6 -6.62 -4.22 17.03
CA LEU A 6 -5.93 -3.09 16.44
C LEU A 6 -6.72 -1.79 16.57
N PHE A 7 -8.02 -1.82 16.28
CA PHE A 7 -8.88 -0.64 16.38
C PHE A 7 -9.25 -0.29 17.84
N ASP A 8 -9.37 -1.30 18.72
CA ASP A 8 -9.59 -1.06 20.15
C ASP A 8 -8.38 -0.38 20.79
N GLU A 9 -7.16 -0.79 20.43
CA GLU A 9 -5.92 -0.16 20.90
C GLU A 9 -5.75 1.25 20.36
N GLN A 10 -6.03 1.48 19.07
CA GLN A 10 -6.00 2.82 18.48
C GLN A 10 -6.95 3.78 19.21
N ARG A 11 -8.12 3.31 19.64
CA ARG A 11 -9.09 4.11 20.38
C ARG A 11 -8.57 4.50 21.78
N ARG A 12 -7.73 3.69 22.41
CA ARG A 12 -7.16 3.91 23.75
C ARG A 12 -5.95 4.81 23.76
N SER A 13 -5.14 4.74 22.72
CA SER A 13 -3.89 5.48 22.59
C SER A 13 -4.00 6.58 21.53
N PRO A 14 -3.44 7.76 21.72
CA PRO A 14 -3.50 8.81 20.72
C PRO A 14 -2.65 8.42 19.50
N ARG A 15 -3.13 8.21 18.53
CA ARG A 15 -3.77 8.72 17.41
C ARG A 15 -3.01 8.65 16.12
N VAL A 16 -2.92 7.45 15.64
CA VAL A 16 -2.62 7.22 14.24
C VAL A 16 -3.95 6.82 13.62
N ASP A 17 -4.35 7.45 12.52
CA ASP A 17 -5.49 6.99 11.77
C ASP A 17 -5.18 5.67 11.10
N LEU A 18 -6.16 4.79 11.09
CA LEU A 18 -6.03 3.46 10.54
C LEU A 18 -6.83 3.35 9.23
N LEU A 19 -6.22 2.71 8.24
CA LEU A 19 -6.86 2.32 7.00
C LEU A 19 -6.48 0.87 6.69
N VAL A 20 -7.46 -0.03 6.80
CA VAL A 20 -7.24 -1.48 6.70
C VAL A 20 -8.23 -2.10 5.73
N ARG A 21 -7.76 -2.98 4.84
CA ARG A 21 -8.66 -3.76 3.99
C ARG A 21 -9.26 -4.92 4.78
N ALA A 22 -10.58 -5.00 4.82
CA ALA A 22 -11.29 -6.16 5.35
C ALA A 22 -11.08 -7.36 4.42
N LYS A 23 -10.50 -8.41 4.95
CA LYS A 23 -10.31 -9.69 4.23
C LYS A 23 -11.47 -10.64 4.46
N HIS A 24 -12.10 -10.56 5.60
CA HIS A 24 -13.17 -11.45 6.06
C HIS A 24 -14.42 -10.65 6.32
N ASP A 25 -15.56 -11.23 6.00
CA ASP A 25 -16.86 -10.71 6.38
C ASP A 25 -17.02 -10.79 7.90
N ARG A 26 -17.67 -9.79 8.49
CA ARG A 26 -17.77 -9.67 9.96
C ARG A 26 -19.15 -9.26 10.39
N ALA A 27 -19.54 -9.73 11.57
CA ALA A 27 -20.79 -9.36 12.17
C ALA A 27 -20.81 -7.86 12.54
N THR A 28 -21.88 -7.22 12.15
CA THR A 28 -22.18 -5.83 12.50
C THR A 28 -23.25 -5.78 13.59
N SER A 29 -23.56 -4.61 14.11
CA SER A 29 -24.71 -4.41 14.99
C SER A 29 -26.04 -4.45 14.24
N GLU A 30 -25.99 -4.43 12.90
CA GLU A 30 -27.15 -4.62 12.02
C GLU A 30 -27.46 -6.12 11.84
N GLU A 31 -28.55 -6.45 11.13
CA GLU A 31 -28.92 -7.85 10.87
C GLU A 31 -27.94 -8.55 9.92
N LEU A 32 -27.34 -7.79 9.00
CA LEU A 32 -26.42 -8.28 7.98
C LEU A 32 -24.96 -8.16 8.41
N ASN A 33 -24.12 -8.99 7.83
CA ASN A 33 -22.68 -8.87 7.94
C ASN A 33 -22.16 -7.65 7.14
N LEU A 34 -20.89 -7.27 7.38
CA LEU A 34 -20.24 -6.11 6.81
C LEU A 34 -20.43 -5.99 5.29
N PHE A 35 -20.14 -7.05 4.54
CA PHE A 35 -20.10 -6.97 3.07
C PHE A 35 -21.50 -6.68 2.52
N ASP A 36 -22.52 -7.37 2.98
CA ASP A 36 -23.88 -7.18 2.50
C ASP A 36 -24.48 -5.87 3.03
N THR A 37 -24.19 -5.49 4.27
CA THR A 37 -24.57 -4.18 4.82
C THR A 37 -24.10 -3.02 3.95
N VAL A 38 -22.85 -3.09 3.44
CA VAL A 38 -22.29 -1.99 2.65
C VAL A 38 -22.68 -2.08 1.18
N ARG A 39 -22.82 -3.29 0.62
CA ARG A 39 -23.27 -3.48 -0.78
C ARG A 39 -24.68 -2.95 -1.01
N GLN A 40 -25.55 -3.01 -0.01
CA GLN A 40 -26.92 -2.48 -0.07
C GLN A 40 -26.97 -0.94 -0.01
N SER A 41 -25.88 -0.28 0.36
CA SER A 41 -25.82 1.18 0.35
C SER A 41 -25.82 1.72 -1.11
N PRO A 42 -26.42 2.89 -1.36
CA PRO A 42 -26.41 3.49 -2.69
C PRO A 42 -24.98 3.80 -3.15
N ILE A 43 -24.76 3.79 -4.45
CA ILE A 43 -23.52 4.30 -5.03
C ILE A 43 -23.49 5.81 -4.85
N GLN A 44 -22.48 6.34 -4.14
CA GLN A 44 -22.36 7.77 -3.88
C GLN A 44 -21.41 8.49 -4.84
N SER A 45 -20.49 7.75 -5.48
CA SER A 45 -19.61 8.31 -6.48
C SER A 45 -18.96 7.23 -7.34
N GLN A 46 -18.29 7.66 -8.41
CA GLN A 46 -17.47 6.81 -9.26
C GLN A 46 -16.07 7.39 -9.40
N LEU A 47 -15.09 6.53 -9.55
CA LEU A 47 -13.68 6.92 -9.70
C LEU A 47 -12.97 5.99 -10.68
N ARG A 48 -11.97 6.51 -11.39
CA ARG A 48 -11.01 5.68 -12.14
C ARG A 48 -9.77 5.43 -11.29
N ILE A 49 -9.40 4.16 -11.17
CA ILE A 49 -8.19 3.74 -10.48
C ILE A 49 -7.26 3.00 -11.45
N ASN A 50 -5.96 3.14 -11.24
CA ASN A 50 -4.98 2.35 -11.94
C ASN A 50 -4.78 1.03 -11.20
N VAL A 51 -5.08 -0.08 -11.88
CA VAL A 51 -4.82 -1.43 -11.40
C VAL A 51 -3.48 -1.88 -11.97
N PRO A 52 -2.44 -2.05 -11.15
CA PRO A 52 -1.12 -2.40 -11.63
C PRO A 52 -1.10 -3.80 -12.22
N ARG A 53 -0.16 -4.04 -13.15
CA ARG A 53 0.11 -5.36 -13.70
C ARG A 53 0.32 -6.38 -12.58
N GLN A 54 -0.29 -7.55 -12.74
CA GLN A 54 -0.13 -8.66 -11.82
C GLN A 54 0.36 -9.91 -12.58
N SER A 55 1.50 -10.44 -12.17
CA SER A 55 2.05 -11.67 -12.76
C SER A 55 1.24 -12.90 -12.33
N SER A 56 1.07 -13.86 -13.24
CA SER A 56 0.53 -15.18 -12.93
C SER A 56 1.40 -15.88 -11.91
N ARG A 57 0.78 -16.65 -11.05
CA ARG A 57 1.48 -17.50 -10.09
C ARG A 57 0.88 -18.91 -10.06
N ALA A 58 1.72 -19.90 -10.32
CA ALA A 58 1.33 -21.30 -10.19
C ALA A 58 0.95 -21.65 -8.74
N LYS A 59 0.06 -22.64 -8.59
CA LYS A 59 -0.34 -23.17 -7.28
C LYS A 59 0.88 -23.76 -6.56
N LYS A 60 1.21 -23.24 -5.37
CA LYS A 60 2.14 -23.87 -4.42
C LYS A 60 1.32 -24.40 -3.24
N SER A 61 1.80 -25.46 -2.57
CA SER A 61 1.03 -26.35 -1.68
C SER A 61 0.02 -25.69 -0.70
N LYS A 62 0.20 -24.44 -0.30
CA LYS A 62 -0.73 -23.68 0.58
C LYS A 62 -1.31 -22.42 -0.06
N GLN A 63 -1.08 -22.17 -1.36
CA GLN A 63 -1.51 -20.94 -2.02
C GLN A 63 -2.29 -21.29 -3.29
N LYS A 64 -3.44 -20.64 -3.50
CA LYS A 64 -4.22 -20.76 -4.74
C LYS A 64 -3.40 -20.26 -5.93
N ALA A 65 -3.58 -20.90 -7.08
CA ALA A 65 -3.11 -20.35 -8.34
C ALA A 65 -3.74 -18.98 -8.56
N ARG A 66 -3.03 -18.09 -9.22
CA ARG A 66 -3.51 -16.75 -9.57
C ARG A 66 -3.23 -16.48 -11.02
N VAL A 67 -4.26 -16.11 -11.75
CA VAL A 67 -4.15 -15.61 -13.11
C VAL A 67 -3.58 -14.18 -13.05
N GLY A 68 -2.58 -13.90 -13.86
CA GLY A 68 -2.05 -12.55 -14.00
C GLY A 68 -2.95 -11.70 -14.89
N HIS A 69 -2.81 -10.40 -14.81
CA HIS A 69 -3.44 -9.45 -15.72
C HIS A 69 -2.49 -8.30 -16.03
N GLU A 70 -2.66 -7.69 -17.19
CA GLU A 70 -1.93 -6.48 -17.56
C GLU A 70 -2.42 -5.27 -16.74
N GLN A 71 -1.62 -4.21 -16.74
CA GLN A 71 -2.02 -2.94 -16.13
C GLN A 71 -3.25 -2.39 -16.84
N ARG A 72 -4.24 -1.93 -16.08
CA ARG A 72 -5.46 -1.33 -16.64
C ARG A 72 -5.99 -0.19 -15.78
N ASN A 73 -6.78 0.65 -16.39
CA ASN A 73 -7.61 1.63 -15.68
C ASN A 73 -8.99 1.01 -15.45
N ALA A 74 -9.39 0.88 -14.21
CA ALA A 74 -10.69 0.36 -13.82
C ALA A 74 -11.61 1.50 -13.37
N GLN A 75 -12.84 1.50 -13.86
CA GLN A 75 -13.88 2.37 -13.33
C GLN A 75 -14.57 1.65 -12.19
N VAL A 76 -14.60 2.28 -11.02
CA VAL A 76 -15.12 1.68 -9.81
C VAL A 76 -16.26 2.52 -9.22
N ASP A 77 -17.28 1.82 -8.75
CA ASP A 77 -18.35 2.38 -7.93
C ASP A 77 -17.86 2.49 -6.49
N VAL A 78 -18.15 3.61 -5.85
CA VAL A 78 -17.72 3.89 -4.48
C VAL A 78 -18.95 4.09 -3.59
N ARG A 79 -19.01 3.32 -2.50
CA ARG A 79 -19.99 3.44 -1.43
C ARG A 79 -19.26 3.69 -0.12
N TYR A 80 -19.83 4.49 0.75
CA TYR A 80 -19.26 4.68 2.10
C TYR A 80 -20.37 4.89 3.13
N ARG A 81 -20.13 4.36 4.33
CA ARG A 81 -21.03 4.54 5.48
C ARG A 81 -20.28 4.23 6.78
N GLU A 82 -20.82 4.72 7.87
CA GLU A 82 -20.41 4.28 9.20
C GLU A 82 -21.08 2.93 9.53
N VAL A 83 -20.31 2.00 10.09
CA VAL A 83 -20.77 0.68 10.51
C VAL A 83 -20.28 0.40 11.91
N GLU A 84 -21.16 -0.14 12.74
CA GLU A 84 -20.83 -0.58 14.09
C GLU A 84 -20.56 -2.10 14.10
N PHE A 85 -19.37 -2.48 14.54
CA PHE A 85 -18.91 -3.86 14.60
C PHE A 85 -19.14 -4.44 15.98
N ARG A 86 -19.77 -5.61 16.03
CA ARG A 86 -19.90 -6.38 17.28
C ARG A 86 -18.53 -6.93 17.70
N PRO A 87 -18.25 -6.99 19.00
CA PRO A 87 -17.06 -7.66 19.51
C PRO A 87 -17.09 -9.15 19.13
N PRO A 88 -15.93 -9.77 18.88
CA PRO A 88 -15.86 -11.20 18.65
C PRO A 88 -16.37 -11.99 19.85
N SER A 89 -16.99 -13.14 19.61
CA SER A 89 -17.57 -14.00 20.64
C SER A 89 -16.56 -14.47 21.70
N ASN A 90 -15.29 -14.56 21.34
CA ASN A 90 -14.19 -14.89 22.25
C ASN A 90 -13.75 -13.71 23.15
N HIS A 91 -14.34 -12.52 22.99
CA HIS A 91 -14.05 -11.34 23.81
C HIS A 91 -15.36 -10.70 24.35
N PRO A 92 -16.12 -11.40 25.20
CA PRO A 92 -17.48 -11.00 25.60
C PRO A 92 -17.55 -9.72 26.44
N GLY A 93 -16.45 -9.18 26.92
CA GLY A 93 -16.41 -7.93 27.70
C GLY A 93 -16.07 -6.67 26.90
N LYS A 94 -15.83 -6.79 25.61
CA LYS A 94 -15.41 -5.64 24.79
C LYS A 94 -16.64 -4.90 24.22
N LYS A 95 -16.47 -3.59 23.99
CA LYS A 95 -17.52 -2.72 23.45
C LYS A 95 -17.51 -2.78 21.92
N ALA A 96 -18.69 -2.58 21.30
CA ALA A 96 -18.79 -2.39 19.86
C ALA A 96 -17.91 -1.23 19.38
N ILE A 97 -17.41 -1.33 18.15
CA ILE A 97 -16.51 -0.33 17.53
C ILE A 97 -17.19 0.23 16.30
N LYS A 98 -17.32 1.55 16.21
CA LYS A 98 -17.77 2.25 15.02
C LYS A 98 -16.59 2.61 14.14
N LEU A 99 -16.69 2.25 12.86
CA LEU A 99 -15.72 2.56 11.83
C LEU A 99 -16.42 3.02 10.57
N TRP A 100 -15.74 3.87 9.81
CA TRP A 100 -16.16 4.15 8.45
C TRP A 100 -15.68 3.05 7.52
N VAL A 101 -16.54 2.71 6.57
CA VAL A 101 -16.27 1.70 5.56
C VAL A 101 -16.39 2.34 4.18
N VAL A 102 -15.35 2.19 3.38
CA VAL A 102 -15.37 2.56 1.96
C VAL A 102 -15.34 1.28 1.15
N HIS A 103 -16.41 1.01 0.41
CA HIS A 103 -16.55 -0.11 -0.51
C HIS A 103 -16.28 0.36 -1.93
N VAL A 104 -15.43 -0.35 -2.62
CA VAL A 104 -15.03 -0.09 -3.99
C VAL A 104 -15.27 -1.33 -4.81
N LEU A 105 -16.05 -1.21 -5.88
CA LEU A 105 -16.39 -2.31 -6.78
C LEU A 105 -16.21 -1.89 -8.24
N GLU A 106 -15.44 -2.66 -9.00
CA GLU A 106 -15.33 -2.51 -10.43
C GLU A 106 -16.59 -3.04 -11.10
N ALA A 107 -17.39 -2.14 -11.67
CA ALA A 107 -18.69 -2.49 -12.26
C ALA A 107 -18.57 -3.31 -13.57
N SER A 108 -17.48 -3.13 -14.32
CA SER A 108 -17.26 -3.76 -15.63
C SER A 108 -15.81 -4.22 -15.74
N ALA A 109 -15.50 -5.35 -15.12
CA ALA A 109 -14.20 -5.97 -15.26
C ALA A 109 -14.09 -6.71 -16.62
N PRO A 110 -12.89 -6.76 -17.24
CA PRO A 110 -12.65 -7.63 -18.39
C PRO A 110 -12.94 -9.10 -18.06
N SER A 111 -13.38 -9.88 -19.06
CA SER A 111 -13.74 -11.30 -18.87
C SER A 111 -12.59 -12.18 -18.41
N ASP A 112 -11.37 -11.77 -18.63
CA ASP A 112 -10.13 -12.45 -18.26
C ASP A 112 -9.54 -12.01 -16.92
N ALA A 113 -10.19 -11.08 -16.20
CA ALA A 113 -9.72 -10.55 -14.94
C ALA A 113 -10.80 -10.56 -13.85
N GLU A 114 -10.38 -10.91 -12.64
CA GLU A 114 -11.27 -10.75 -11.48
C GLU A 114 -11.57 -9.26 -11.24
N PRO A 115 -12.84 -8.89 -10.98
CA PRO A 115 -13.18 -7.51 -10.66
C PRO A 115 -12.49 -7.04 -9.37
N VAL A 116 -12.09 -5.80 -9.36
CA VAL A 116 -11.59 -5.19 -8.13
C VAL A 116 -12.76 -5.00 -7.17
N GLU A 117 -12.69 -5.64 -6.00
CA GLU A 117 -13.60 -5.38 -4.90
C GLU A 117 -12.82 -5.20 -3.59
N TRP A 118 -12.98 -4.04 -2.97
CA TRP A 118 -12.33 -3.72 -1.70
C TRP A 118 -13.31 -3.16 -0.69
N PHE A 119 -13.20 -3.64 0.54
CA PHE A 119 -13.84 -3.09 1.72
C PHE A 119 -12.74 -2.49 2.61
N LEU A 120 -12.68 -1.18 2.69
CA LEU A 120 -11.67 -0.44 3.44
C LEU A 120 -12.29 0.07 4.73
N LEU A 121 -11.72 -0.33 5.87
CA LEU A 121 -12.13 0.12 7.21
C LEU A 121 -11.20 1.25 7.64
N THR A 122 -11.76 2.33 8.13
CA THR A 122 -10.96 3.47 8.59
C THR A 122 -11.54 4.14 9.83
N THR A 123 -10.65 4.72 10.64
CA THR A 123 -11.00 5.60 11.76
C THR A 123 -11.30 7.03 11.33
N CYS A 124 -10.89 7.41 10.10
CA CYS A 124 -11.20 8.72 9.54
C CYS A 124 -12.69 8.82 9.22
N SER A 125 -13.30 9.96 9.51
CA SER A 125 -14.68 10.25 9.12
C SER A 125 -14.79 10.41 7.61
N ILE A 126 -15.73 9.70 6.99
CA ILE A 126 -15.96 9.69 5.53
C ILE A 126 -17.41 10.13 5.26
N THR A 127 -17.64 11.41 5.27
CA THR A 127 -18.98 12.02 5.06
C THR A 127 -19.19 12.53 3.65
N THR A 128 -18.12 12.64 2.86
CA THR A 128 -18.15 13.16 1.48
C THR A 128 -17.44 12.23 0.49
N ALA A 129 -17.82 12.30 -0.78
CA ALA A 129 -17.15 11.57 -1.86
C ALA A 129 -15.66 11.92 -1.96
N ALA A 130 -15.28 13.18 -1.73
CA ALA A 130 -13.87 13.59 -1.74
C ALA A 130 -13.03 12.87 -0.67
N GLN A 131 -13.56 12.71 0.53
CA GLN A 131 -12.90 11.96 1.61
C GLN A 131 -12.79 10.46 1.28
N ALA A 132 -13.83 9.88 0.67
CA ALA A 132 -13.79 8.48 0.23
C ALA A 132 -12.74 8.26 -0.87
N HIS A 133 -12.62 9.17 -1.84
CA HIS A 133 -11.60 9.15 -2.88
C HIS A 133 -10.19 9.29 -2.31
N GLU A 134 -10.00 10.18 -1.32
CA GLU A 134 -8.73 10.35 -0.65
C GLU A 134 -8.33 9.08 0.13
N CYS A 135 -9.27 8.47 0.85
CA CYS A 135 -9.08 7.19 1.52
C CYS A 135 -8.63 6.09 0.53
N LEU A 136 -9.29 6.02 -0.64
CA LEU A 136 -8.92 5.08 -1.69
C LEU A 136 -7.52 5.40 -2.27
N ARG A 137 -7.19 6.67 -2.45
CA ARG A 137 -5.87 7.11 -2.89
C ARG A 137 -4.78 6.64 -1.92
N TRP A 138 -4.98 6.81 -0.61
CA TRP A 138 -4.04 6.33 0.41
C TRP A 138 -3.88 4.80 0.35
N TYR A 139 -4.98 4.08 0.19
CA TYR A 139 -4.90 2.62 0.06
C TYR A 139 -4.09 2.19 -1.18
N CYS A 140 -4.27 2.86 -2.30
CA CYS A 140 -3.48 2.59 -3.51
C CYS A 140 -1.98 2.87 -3.31
N LEU A 141 -1.62 3.87 -2.50
CA LEU A 141 -0.21 4.15 -2.16
C LEU A 141 0.46 3.04 -1.34
N ARG A 142 -0.31 2.16 -0.69
CA ARG A 142 0.22 1.03 0.08
C ARG A 142 1.20 0.16 -0.71
N TRP A 143 1.01 0.05 -2.02
CA TRP A 143 1.90 -0.73 -2.89
C TRP A 143 3.33 -0.18 -2.95
N ARG A 144 3.54 1.07 -2.61
CA ARG A 144 4.88 1.69 -2.55
C ARG A 144 5.82 0.99 -1.58
N ILE A 145 5.29 0.39 -0.52
CA ILE A 145 6.09 -0.39 0.44
C ILE A 145 6.70 -1.64 -0.21
N GLU A 146 6.03 -2.22 -1.20
CA GLU A 146 6.55 -3.40 -1.92
C GLU A 146 7.72 -3.03 -2.83
N ASP A 147 7.68 -1.86 -3.46
CA ASP A 147 8.81 -1.31 -4.22
C ASP A 147 10.01 -1.05 -3.32
N TRP A 148 9.78 -0.47 -2.15
CA TRP A 148 10.84 -0.26 -1.16
C TRP A 148 11.43 -1.58 -0.66
N HIS A 149 10.61 -2.58 -0.33
CA HIS A 149 11.09 -3.90 0.04
C HIS A 149 11.90 -4.55 -1.09
N ARG A 150 11.52 -4.36 -2.34
CA ARG A 150 12.27 -4.87 -3.48
C ARG A 150 13.66 -4.23 -3.57
N VAL A 151 13.77 -2.90 -3.41
CA VAL A 151 15.06 -2.21 -3.37
C VAL A 151 15.90 -2.72 -2.21
N LEU A 152 15.30 -2.87 -1.03
CA LEU A 152 15.98 -3.35 0.17
C LEU A 152 16.53 -4.78 0.01
N LYS A 153 15.72 -5.70 -0.55
CA LYS A 153 16.10 -7.11 -0.74
C LYS A 153 17.06 -7.31 -1.90
N SER A 154 16.75 -6.75 -3.06
CA SER A 154 17.51 -6.99 -4.28
C SER A 154 18.66 -5.99 -4.46
N GLY A 155 18.45 -4.71 -4.17
CA GLY A 155 19.45 -3.65 -4.28
C GLY A 155 20.46 -3.67 -3.14
N CYS A 156 19.96 -3.58 -1.91
CA CYS A 156 20.82 -3.57 -0.72
C CYS A 156 21.22 -4.97 -0.24
N ARG A 157 20.67 -6.03 -0.82
CA ARG A 157 20.93 -7.44 -0.46
C ARG A 157 20.86 -7.71 1.04
N ILE A 158 19.84 -7.16 1.71
CA ILE A 158 19.75 -7.18 3.17
C ILE A 158 19.69 -8.61 3.75
N GLU A 159 19.17 -9.57 2.98
CA GLU A 159 19.04 -10.98 3.39
C GLU A 159 20.39 -11.73 3.38
N THR A 160 21.44 -11.16 2.73
CA THR A 160 22.78 -11.74 2.70
C THR A 160 23.73 -11.14 3.73
N LEU A 161 23.27 -10.13 4.51
CA LEU A 161 24.09 -9.50 5.51
C LEU A 161 24.42 -10.48 6.64
N GLN A 162 25.72 -10.67 6.88
CA GLN A 162 26.22 -11.48 7.98
C GLN A 162 27.07 -10.62 8.92
N HIS A 163 26.69 -10.58 10.18
CA HIS A 163 27.41 -9.84 11.21
C HIS A 163 27.60 -10.70 12.45
N LYS A 164 28.73 -10.53 13.12
CA LYS A 164 29.11 -11.31 14.32
C LYS A 164 28.14 -11.15 15.49
N THR A 165 27.39 -10.03 15.56
CA THR A 165 26.45 -9.77 16.65
C THR A 165 25.15 -9.21 16.12
N ALA A 166 24.04 -9.51 16.81
CA ALA A 166 22.71 -8.97 16.48
C ALA A 166 22.69 -7.42 16.51
N GLN A 167 23.47 -6.80 17.40
CA GLN A 167 23.55 -5.35 17.50
C GLN A 167 24.17 -4.70 16.26
N ARG A 168 25.23 -5.30 15.72
CA ARG A 168 25.83 -4.84 14.43
C ARG A 168 24.88 -5.05 13.27
N LEU A 169 24.20 -6.20 13.23
CA LEU A 169 23.21 -6.48 12.21
C LEU A 169 22.06 -5.45 12.25
N LYS A 170 21.52 -5.13 13.43
CA LYS A 170 20.47 -4.10 13.57
C LYS A 170 20.91 -2.74 13.02
N ARG A 171 22.14 -2.31 13.31
CA ARG A 171 22.68 -1.04 12.78
C ARG A 171 22.83 -1.06 11.26
N ALA A 172 23.37 -2.15 10.71
CA ALA A 172 23.51 -2.32 9.27
C ALA A 172 22.13 -2.32 8.58
N ILE A 173 21.13 -2.99 9.16
CA ILE A 173 19.75 -2.96 8.67
C ILE A 173 19.21 -1.53 8.68
N ALA A 174 19.34 -0.79 9.77
CA ALA A 174 18.86 0.59 9.88
C ALA A 174 19.46 1.50 8.80
N ILE A 175 20.75 1.40 8.53
CA ILE A 175 21.39 2.15 7.44
C ILE A 175 20.82 1.75 6.07
N ASN A 176 20.69 0.46 5.80
CA ASN A 176 20.14 -0.02 4.53
C ASN A 176 18.66 0.36 4.32
N LEU A 177 17.88 0.49 5.38
CA LEU A 177 16.50 0.99 5.30
C LEU A 177 16.46 2.42 4.74
N VAL A 178 17.34 3.29 5.21
CA VAL A 178 17.46 4.69 4.74
C VAL A 178 17.96 4.72 3.29
N ILE A 179 18.98 3.92 2.97
CA ILE A 179 19.52 3.82 1.61
C ILE A 179 18.44 3.36 0.63
N ALA A 180 17.70 2.30 0.96
CA ALA A 180 16.63 1.78 0.12
C ALA A 180 15.50 2.81 -0.09
N TRP A 181 15.16 3.56 0.96
CA TRP A 181 14.19 4.65 0.86
C TRP A 181 14.68 5.77 -0.08
N ARG A 182 15.94 6.21 0.05
CA ARG A 182 16.54 7.25 -0.80
C ARG A 182 16.57 6.81 -2.27
N ILE A 183 16.97 5.56 -2.56
CA ILE A 183 16.98 4.99 -3.92
C ILE A 183 15.55 4.96 -4.50
N MET A 184 14.58 4.51 -3.72
CA MET A 184 13.18 4.48 -4.16
C MET A 184 12.69 5.89 -4.46
N LEU A 185 12.93 6.85 -3.56
CA LEU A 185 12.55 8.25 -3.74
C LEU A 185 13.12 8.84 -5.02
N MET A 186 14.43 8.71 -5.24
CA MET A 186 15.09 9.19 -6.45
C MET A 186 14.51 8.55 -7.72
N THR A 187 14.24 7.24 -7.67
CA THR A 187 13.64 6.52 -8.80
C THR A 187 12.22 7.04 -9.13
N LEU A 188 11.43 7.33 -8.11
CA LEU A 188 10.07 7.84 -8.28
C LEU A 188 10.08 9.28 -8.79
N LEU A 189 10.91 10.14 -8.23
CA LEU A 189 11.03 11.53 -8.63
C LEU A 189 11.58 11.65 -10.07
N GLY A 190 12.60 10.87 -10.43
CA GLY A 190 13.12 10.86 -11.79
C GLY A 190 12.09 10.39 -12.84
N ARG A 191 11.05 9.65 -12.45
CA ARG A 191 9.95 9.25 -13.35
C ARG A 191 8.80 10.26 -13.38
N GLN A 192 8.47 10.86 -12.25
CA GLN A 192 7.29 11.72 -12.10
C GLN A 192 7.61 13.19 -12.32
N CYS A 193 8.83 13.61 -11.99
CA CYS A 193 9.31 14.98 -12.06
C CYS A 193 10.73 14.98 -12.68
N PRO A 194 10.89 14.59 -13.96
CA PRO A 194 12.23 14.45 -14.59
C PRO A 194 13.00 15.76 -14.62
N ASP A 195 12.30 16.90 -14.63
CA ASP A 195 12.90 18.23 -14.69
C ASP A 195 13.21 18.81 -13.29
N LEU A 196 13.05 18.02 -12.22
CA LEU A 196 13.33 18.45 -10.86
C LEU A 196 14.85 18.75 -10.73
N PRO A 197 15.26 19.96 -10.30
CA PRO A 197 16.68 20.28 -10.11
C PRO A 197 17.36 19.32 -9.14
N ALA A 198 18.60 18.92 -9.45
CA ALA A 198 19.35 17.96 -8.65
C ALA A 198 19.62 18.47 -7.21
N GLU A 199 19.71 19.78 -7.05
CA GLU A 199 19.96 20.49 -5.78
C GLU A 199 18.86 20.27 -4.74
N VAL A 200 17.66 19.87 -5.18
CA VAL A 200 16.55 19.50 -4.27
C VAL A 200 16.84 18.19 -3.53
N LEU A 201 17.64 17.31 -4.12
CA LEU A 201 17.90 15.95 -3.62
C LEU A 201 19.32 15.74 -3.13
N PHE A 202 20.28 16.51 -3.67
CA PHE A 202 21.69 16.33 -3.46
C PHE A 202 22.34 17.63 -3.00
N SER A 203 23.28 17.53 -2.08
CA SER A 203 24.16 18.62 -1.70
C SER A 203 25.20 18.90 -2.79
N ASP A 204 25.78 20.11 -2.79
CA ASP A 204 26.81 20.49 -3.78
C ASP A 204 27.95 19.49 -3.90
N PRO A 205 28.55 18.97 -2.80
CA PRO A 205 29.59 17.94 -2.89
C PRO A 205 29.10 16.63 -3.53
N GLU A 206 27.83 16.22 -3.29
CA GLU A 206 27.27 15.04 -3.93
C GLU A 206 27.10 15.26 -5.44
N ILE A 207 26.68 16.46 -5.85
CA ILE A 207 26.53 16.83 -7.27
C ILE A 207 27.88 16.80 -7.98
N GLU A 208 28.93 17.35 -7.38
CA GLU A 208 30.28 17.30 -7.94
C GLU A 208 30.78 15.86 -8.17
N VAL A 209 30.56 14.99 -7.17
CA VAL A 209 30.89 13.56 -7.27
C VAL A 209 30.11 12.87 -8.38
N LEU A 210 28.80 13.13 -8.48
CA LEU A 210 27.95 12.56 -9.52
C LEU A 210 28.37 13.01 -10.91
N GLN A 211 28.73 14.27 -11.10
CA GLN A 211 29.22 14.81 -12.36
C GLN A 211 30.56 14.20 -12.75
N ALA A 212 31.50 14.05 -11.80
CA ALA A 212 32.78 13.43 -12.02
C ALA A 212 32.61 11.94 -12.43
N TYR A 213 31.71 11.23 -11.78
CA TYR A 213 31.39 9.83 -12.11
C TYR A 213 30.76 9.69 -13.49
N ALA A 214 29.84 10.56 -13.87
CA ALA A 214 29.20 10.57 -15.18
C ALA A 214 30.24 10.82 -16.30
N LYS A 215 31.12 11.80 -16.12
CA LYS A 215 32.24 12.08 -17.08
C LYS A 215 33.15 10.86 -17.26
N LYS A 216 33.49 10.16 -16.17
CA LYS A 216 34.35 8.95 -16.24
C LYS A 216 33.63 7.82 -16.99
N LYS A 217 32.33 7.62 -16.79
CA LYS A 217 31.57 6.58 -17.47
C LYS A 217 31.43 6.85 -18.98
N HIS A 218 31.21 8.09 -19.39
CA HIS A 218 31.18 8.46 -20.80
C HIS A 218 32.55 8.20 -21.48
N ARG A 219 33.66 8.58 -20.87
CA ARG A 219 34.99 8.29 -21.40
C ARG A 219 35.28 6.80 -21.57
N GLN A 220 34.83 5.96 -20.66
CA GLN A 220 34.97 4.50 -20.77
C GLN A 220 34.09 3.90 -21.89
N ALA A 221 32.89 4.45 -22.13
CA ALA A 221 32.01 4.00 -23.21
C ALA A 221 32.58 4.38 -24.59
N ASP A 222 33.23 5.56 -24.72
CA ASP A 222 33.88 6.02 -25.96
C ASP A 222 35.17 5.29 -26.25
N SER A 223 35.90 4.80 -25.24
CA SER A 223 37.14 4.02 -25.43
C SER A 223 36.90 2.53 -25.69
N ALA A 224 35.67 2.06 -25.56
CA ALA A 224 35.24 0.67 -25.82
C ALA A 224 34.56 0.47 -27.19
N ARG A 225 34.49 1.53 -27.99
CA ARG A 225 34.07 1.53 -29.41
C ARG A 225 35.30 1.61 -30.32
#